data_8d5e740637e9c6bae93629cfd1e82cf3
#
_entry.id   8d5e740637e9c6bae93629cfd1e82cf3
#
_cell.length_a   1.000
_cell.length_b   1.000
_cell.length_c   1.000
_cell.angle_alpha   90.00
_cell.angle_beta   90.00
_cell.angle_gamma   90.00
#
_symmetry.space_group_name_H-M   'P 1'
#
loop_
_entity.id
_entity.type
_entity.pdbx_description
1 polymer ?
#
loop_
_entity_poly.entity_id
_entity_poly.type
_entity_poly.pdbx_seq_one_letter_code
_entity_poly.pdbx_strand_id
1 'polypeptide(L)'
;MDKIMITGASGNIGKVLVNHLKKSYELTLVDINFYDVRPELLEGTIVKELDLTVSENWEGLLEGIDYVIHLAGNPSPNAAFDDSLIEMNYKMPYYLFKEASKNENFVKRIIFASSIHAVNAYPKNVQVSVDDPVRPGDLYGVSKVYQESLASYFAFIEGQESIGIRIGNFNENLHDPIVDESGLSEYLSPRDLCHLVECAIRVTLTEPFLLVNGLSNNRFPRLDISQAGTAIRYQPRDDAFALQGFFTDENRN
;
A
#
# COMPACT_ATOMS: atom_id res chain seq x y z
N MET A 1 12.20 -6.53 19.13
CA MET A 1 11.12 -5.79 18.41
C MET A 1 11.39 -6.02 16.93
N ASP A 2 10.36 -6.33 16.12
CA ASP A 2 10.58 -6.48 14.69
C ASP A 2 10.98 -5.16 14.05
N LYS A 3 11.85 -5.24 13.04
CA LYS A 3 12.40 -4.10 12.31
C LYS A 3 11.70 -3.95 10.97
N ILE A 4 11.11 -2.79 10.74
CA ILE A 4 10.36 -2.51 9.52
C ILE A 4 11.05 -1.39 8.73
N MET A 5 11.33 -1.63 7.47
CA MET A 5 11.69 -0.57 6.52
C MET A 5 10.45 -0.06 5.79
N ILE A 6 10.27 1.25 5.75
CA ILE A 6 9.21 1.92 4.98
C ILE A 6 9.87 2.76 3.89
N THR A 7 9.63 2.42 2.62
CA THR A 7 10.04 3.25 1.49
C THR A 7 8.89 4.17 1.09
N GLY A 8 9.17 5.37 0.61
CA GLY A 8 8.14 6.39 0.41
C GLY A 8 7.59 6.93 1.74
N ALA A 9 8.45 6.93 2.78
CA ALA A 9 8.07 7.25 4.15
C ALA A 9 7.68 8.71 4.37
N SER A 10 8.13 9.64 3.52
CA SER A 10 7.76 11.06 3.53
C SER A 10 6.43 11.36 2.82
N GLY A 11 5.88 10.40 2.09
CA GLY A 11 4.59 10.52 1.40
C GLY A 11 3.38 10.52 2.37
N ASN A 12 2.18 10.79 1.84
CA ASN A 12 0.96 10.87 2.66
C ASN A 12 0.67 9.58 3.43
N ILE A 13 0.67 8.44 2.75
CA ILE A 13 0.48 7.12 3.38
C ILE A 13 1.64 6.83 4.33
N GLY A 14 2.88 7.11 3.91
CA GLY A 14 4.09 6.88 4.70
C GLY A 14 4.04 7.56 6.05
N LYS A 15 3.76 8.87 6.10
CA LYS A 15 3.66 9.65 7.34
C LYS A 15 2.64 9.08 8.32
N VAL A 16 1.49 8.63 7.83
CA VAL A 16 0.44 8.02 8.67
C VAL A 16 0.92 6.70 9.26
N LEU A 17 1.53 5.83 8.44
CA LEU A 17 2.05 4.55 8.90
C LEU A 17 3.23 4.71 9.86
N VAL A 18 4.16 5.65 9.61
CA VAL A 18 5.27 5.97 10.52
C VAL A 18 4.73 6.37 11.90
N ASN A 19 3.76 7.30 11.95
CA ASN A 19 3.16 7.75 13.22
C ASN A 19 2.51 6.61 14.00
N HIS A 20 1.94 5.65 13.32
CA HIS A 20 1.27 4.50 13.93
C HIS A 20 2.27 3.43 14.38
N LEU A 21 3.14 2.98 13.47
CA LEU A 21 3.99 1.81 13.65
C LEU A 21 5.18 2.05 14.58
N LYS A 22 5.74 3.28 14.67
CA LYS A 22 6.88 3.58 15.53
C LYS A 22 6.64 3.32 17.02
N LYS A 23 5.40 3.14 17.44
CA LYS A 23 5.01 2.79 18.82
C LYS A 23 5.30 1.33 19.17
N SER A 24 5.42 0.46 18.16
CA SER A 24 5.47 -1.00 18.34
C SER A 24 6.60 -1.69 17.55
N TYR A 25 7.26 -0.97 16.66
CA TYR A 25 8.31 -1.49 15.77
C TYR A 25 9.52 -0.56 15.72
N GLU A 26 10.69 -1.11 15.41
CA GLU A 26 11.87 -0.33 15.06
C GLU A 26 11.78 0.03 13.57
N LEU A 27 11.77 1.34 13.26
CA LEU A 27 11.54 1.79 11.89
C LEU A 27 12.82 2.30 11.24
N THR A 28 13.06 1.85 10.01
CA THR A 28 13.98 2.47 9.05
C THR A 28 13.15 3.14 7.95
N LEU A 29 13.26 4.45 7.85
CA LEU A 29 12.50 5.28 6.92
C LEU A 29 13.38 5.63 5.74
N VAL A 30 12.91 5.34 4.52
CA VAL A 30 13.66 5.61 3.29
C VAL A 30 12.80 6.43 2.34
N ASP A 31 13.33 7.56 1.91
CA ASP A 31 12.74 8.41 0.88
C ASP A 31 13.84 9.25 0.21
N ILE A 32 13.50 9.96 -0.87
CA ILE A 32 14.44 10.86 -1.54
C ILE A 32 14.77 12.08 -0.68
N ASN A 33 13.83 12.53 0.16
CA ASN A 33 14.02 13.59 1.18
C ASN A 33 12.90 13.55 2.23
N PHE A 34 13.08 14.31 3.31
CA PHE A 34 12.13 14.46 4.42
C PHE A 34 11.81 15.92 4.76
N TYR A 35 11.96 16.85 3.79
CA TYR A 35 11.80 18.30 4.03
C TYR A 35 10.43 18.68 4.61
N ASP A 36 9.36 18.02 4.15
CA ASP A 36 7.98 18.31 4.57
C ASP A 36 7.49 17.39 5.70
N VAL A 37 8.40 16.69 6.37
CA VAL A 37 8.06 15.79 7.48
C VAL A 37 8.37 16.47 8.82
N ARG A 38 7.40 16.48 9.71
CA ARG A 38 7.57 17.04 11.05
C ARG A 38 8.65 16.27 11.81
N PRO A 39 9.63 16.96 12.47
CA PRO A 39 10.73 16.30 13.19
C PRO A 39 10.29 15.25 14.21
N GLU A 40 9.16 15.49 14.90
CA GLU A 40 8.63 14.57 15.92
C GLU A 40 8.23 13.22 15.33
N LEU A 41 7.92 13.18 14.04
CA LEU A 41 7.61 11.94 13.34
C LEU A 41 8.86 11.08 13.14
N LEU A 42 10.00 11.69 12.96
CA LEU A 42 11.30 11.04 12.72
C LEU A 42 12.01 10.61 14.02
N GLU A 43 11.61 11.14 15.17
CA GLU A 43 12.20 10.81 16.46
C GLU A 43 12.08 9.30 16.78
N GLY A 44 13.21 8.69 17.15
CA GLY A 44 13.30 7.27 17.49
C GLY A 44 13.31 6.34 16.28
N THR A 45 13.47 6.87 15.07
CA THR A 45 13.57 6.09 13.82
C THR A 45 14.95 6.25 13.17
N ILE A 46 15.31 5.33 12.28
CA ILE A 46 16.49 5.47 11.42
C ILE A 46 16.02 6.09 10.10
N VAL A 47 16.58 7.25 9.74
CA VAL A 47 16.23 7.96 8.50
C VAL A 47 17.35 7.79 7.48
N LYS A 48 16.99 7.42 6.25
CA LYS A 48 17.91 7.32 5.11
C LYS A 48 17.33 8.10 3.92
N GLU A 49 18.01 9.15 3.50
CA GLU A 49 17.69 9.86 2.26
C GLU A 49 18.43 9.18 1.11
N LEU A 50 17.67 8.44 0.29
CA LEU A 50 18.21 7.63 -0.81
C LEU A 50 17.28 7.69 -2.02
N ASP A 51 17.87 7.84 -3.22
CA ASP A 51 17.17 7.61 -4.46
C ASP A 51 17.13 6.11 -4.79
N LEU A 52 15.97 5.50 -4.59
CA LEU A 52 15.76 4.07 -4.80
C LEU A 52 15.58 3.69 -6.28
N THR A 53 15.61 4.64 -7.20
CA THR A 53 15.70 4.35 -8.65
C THR A 53 17.11 3.92 -9.06
N VAL A 54 18.10 4.19 -8.21
CA VAL A 54 19.50 3.78 -8.37
C VAL A 54 19.69 2.40 -7.77
N SER A 55 20.06 1.41 -8.60
CA SER A 55 20.16 0.00 -8.19
C SER A 55 21.17 -0.25 -7.06
N GLU A 56 22.28 0.51 -7.07
CA GLU A 56 23.37 0.39 -6.10
C GLU A 56 22.94 0.81 -4.68
N ASN A 57 21.94 1.67 -4.56
CA ASN A 57 21.41 2.11 -3.28
C ASN A 57 20.61 1.02 -2.54
N TRP A 58 20.33 -0.11 -3.19
CA TRP A 58 19.70 -1.27 -2.57
C TRP A 58 20.69 -2.23 -1.91
N GLU A 59 21.98 -2.17 -2.29
CA GLU A 59 23.02 -3.08 -1.76
C GLU A 59 23.12 -2.96 -0.23
N GLY A 60 22.85 -4.06 0.49
CA GLY A 60 22.87 -4.12 1.95
C GLY A 60 21.78 -3.29 2.66
N LEU A 61 20.85 -2.68 1.91
CA LEU A 61 19.80 -1.84 2.52
C LEU A 61 18.83 -2.64 3.37
N LEU A 62 18.66 -3.93 3.08
CA LEU A 62 17.73 -4.84 3.76
C LEU A 62 18.38 -5.65 4.90
N GLU A 63 19.67 -5.44 5.20
CA GLU A 63 20.35 -6.15 6.27
C GLU A 63 19.68 -5.92 7.63
N GLY A 64 19.23 -7.02 8.24
CA GLY A 64 18.57 -7.01 9.54
C GLY A 64 17.16 -6.41 9.56
N ILE A 65 16.51 -6.24 8.39
CA ILE A 65 15.12 -5.83 8.26
C ILE A 65 14.22 -7.06 8.23
N ASP A 66 13.21 -7.09 9.10
CA ASP A 66 12.23 -8.18 9.16
C ASP A 66 11.10 -8.01 8.14
N TYR A 67 10.61 -6.79 7.95
CA TYR A 67 9.51 -6.48 7.03
C TYR A 67 9.82 -5.24 6.20
N VAL A 68 9.36 -5.23 4.96
CA VAL A 68 9.39 -4.03 4.11
C VAL A 68 7.97 -3.59 3.80
N ILE A 69 7.67 -2.31 4.01
CA ILE A 69 6.46 -1.66 3.51
C ILE A 69 6.89 -0.76 2.36
N HIS A 70 6.58 -1.18 1.13
CA HIS A 70 7.01 -0.48 -0.08
C HIS A 70 5.91 0.43 -0.62
N LEU A 71 6.06 1.74 -0.38
CA LEU A 71 5.13 2.78 -0.82
C LEU A 71 5.77 3.70 -1.87
N ALA A 72 7.10 3.67 -2.00
CA ALA A 72 7.81 4.49 -2.98
C ALA A 72 7.35 4.19 -4.40
N GLY A 73 7.13 5.23 -5.18
CA GLY A 73 6.67 5.15 -6.56
C GLY A 73 6.00 6.46 -6.99
N ASN A 74 5.79 6.63 -8.27
CA ASN A 74 4.98 7.73 -8.78
C ASN A 74 3.49 7.37 -8.66
N PRO A 75 2.68 8.10 -7.86
CA PRO A 75 1.27 7.78 -7.64
C PRO A 75 0.33 8.41 -8.68
N SER A 76 0.85 9.16 -9.64
CA SER A 76 0.03 9.94 -10.56
C SER A 76 -0.56 9.07 -11.68
N PRO A 77 -1.92 9.03 -11.85
CA PRO A 77 -2.54 8.37 -12.99
C PRO A 77 -2.22 9.05 -14.34
N ASN A 78 -1.71 10.29 -14.29
CA ASN A 78 -1.30 11.05 -15.49
C ASN A 78 0.21 10.95 -15.78
N ALA A 79 0.95 10.15 -15.03
CA ALA A 79 2.39 9.98 -15.24
C ALA A 79 2.67 9.36 -16.61
N ALA A 80 3.63 9.98 -17.33
CA ALA A 80 4.09 9.44 -18.60
C ALA A 80 4.99 8.21 -18.35
N PHE A 81 4.88 7.23 -19.24
CA PHE A 81 5.64 5.98 -19.13
C PHE A 81 7.15 6.24 -19.18
N ASP A 82 7.60 6.99 -20.19
CA ASP A 82 9.03 7.24 -20.44
C ASP A 82 9.64 8.30 -19.52
N ASP A 83 8.84 9.00 -18.72
CA ASP A 83 9.32 10.07 -17.83
C ASP A 83 9.68 9.52 -16.44
N SER A 84 8.73 8.94 -15.74
CA SER A 84 8.94 8.55 -14.34
C SER A 84 8.46 7.14 -14.02
N LEU A 85 7.47 6.59 -14.75
CA LEU A 85 6.95 5.27 -14.42
C LEU A 85 8.00 4.17 -14.59
N ILE A 86 8.82 4.21 -15.65
CA ILE A 86 9.86 3.19 -15.88
C ILE A 86 10.78 3.06 -14.67
N GLU A 87 11.32 4.16 -14.18
CA GLU A 87 12.30 4.13 -13.10
C GLU A 87 11.62 3.83 -11.75
N MET A 88 10.52 4.52 -11.44
CA MET A 88 9.90 4.47 -10.13
C MET A 88 8.94 3.29 -9.93
N ASN A 89 8.19 2.88 -10.98
CA ASN A 89 7.12 1.90 -10.82
C ASN A 89 7.44 0.54 -11.45
N TYR A 90 8.48 0.46 -12.30
CA TYR A 90 8.92 -0.82 -12.89
C TYR A 90 10.30 -1.25 -12.37
N LYS A 91 11.34 -0.42 -12.49
CA LYS A 91 12.68 -0.82 -12.07
C LYS A 91 12.85 -0.87 -10.55
N MET A 92 12.36 0.14 -9.82
CA MET A 92 12.52 0.20 -8.37
C MET A 92 11.89 -1.00 -7.64
N PRO A 93 10.64 -1.43 -7.92
CA PRO A 93 10.11 -2.67 -7.33
C PRO A 93 10.95 -3.90 -7.67
N TYR A 94 11.45 -3.99 -8.90
CA TYR A 94 12.35 -5.08 -9.29
C TYR A 94 13.63 -5.10 -8.45
N TYR A 95 14.25 -3.95 -8.19
CA TYR A 95 15.44 -3.88 -7.35
C TYR A 95 15.15 -4.31 -5.90
N LEU A 96 14.02 -3.89 -5.34
CA LEU A 96 13.58 -4.33 -4.02
C LEU A 96 13.48 -5.87 -3.94
N PHE A 97 12.70 -6.49 -4.82
CA PHE A 97 12.48 -7.94 -4.78
C PHE A 97 13.77 -8.72 -5.07
N LYS A 98 14.60 -8.23 -6.01
CA LYS A 98 15.92 -8.80 -6.30
C LYS A 98 16.84 -8.73 -5.08
N GLU A 99 16.86 -7.63 -4.35
CA GLU A 99 17.69 -7.51 -3.13
C GLU A 99 17.16 -8.42 -2.02
N ALA A 100 15.84 -8.45 -1.82
CA ALA A 100 15.21 -9.28 -0.79
C ALA A 100 15.38 -10.79 -1.02
N SER A 101 15.55 -11.24 -2.28
CA SER A 101 15.75 -12.65 -2.61
C SER A 101 17.19 -13.13 -2.42
N LYS A 102 18.15 -12.26 -2.08
CA LYS A 102 19.50 -12.69 -1.73
C LYS A 102 19.50 -13.46 -0.40
N ASN A 103 20.21 -14.59 -0.34
CA ASN A 103 20.24 -15.46 0.84
C ASN A 103 20.72 -14.78 2.14
N GLU A 104 21.48 -13.71 2.04
CA GLU A 104 21.97 -12.90 3.15
C GLU A 104 20.93 -11.93 3.73
N ASN A 105 19.86 -11.63 2.96
CA ASN A 105 18.81 -10.73 3.34
C ASN A 105 17.52 -11.50 3.66
N PHE A 106 17.38 -11.93 4.92
CA PHE A 106 16.16 -12.61 5.33
C PHE A 106 15.06 -11.60 5.66
N VAL A 107 14.30 -11.21 4.63
CA VAL A 107 13.08 -10.41 4.80
C VAL A 107 11.89 -11.36 4.95
N LYS A 108 11.23 -11.34 6.12
CA LYS A 108 10.06 -12.20 6.41
C LYS A 108 8.94 -11.96 5.41
N ARG A 109 8.68 -10.67 5.07
CA ARG A 109 7.61 -10.30 4.14
C ARG A 109 7.78 -8.90 3.58
N ILE A 110 7.43 -8.76 2.29
CA ILE A 110 7.24 -7.46 1.62
C ILE A 110 5.74 -7.15 1.53
N ILE A 111 5.32 -6.02 2.08
CA ILE A 111 3.97 -5.48 1.93
C ILE A 111 4.10 -4.31 0.96
N PHE A 112 3.35 -4.31 -0.14
CA PHE A 112 3.50 -3.26 -1.13
C PHE A 112 2.18 -2.63 -1.54
N ALA A 113 2.24 -1.33 -1.87
CA ALA A 113 1.10 -0.58 -2.36
C ALA A 113 0.83 -0.90 -3.84
N SER A 114 -0.16 -1.76 -4.12
CA SER A 114 -0.87 -1.76 -5.37
C SER A 114 -1.98 -0.68 -5.32
N SER A 115 -2.88 -0.66 -6.27
CA SER A 115 -3.89 0.39 -6.39
C SER A 115 -5.19 -0.13 -6.97
N ILE A 116 -6.32 0.51 -6.61
CA ILE A 116 -7.59 0.36 -7.31
C ILE A 116 -7.46 0.60 -8.82
N HIS A 117 -6.46 1.38 -9.27
CA HIS A 117 -6.16 1.62 -10.69
C HIS A 117 -5.81 0.35 -11.47
N ALA A 118 -5.40 -0.72 -10.82
CA ALA A 118 -5.23 -2.03 -11.46
C ALA A 118 -6.53 -2.59 -12.06
N VAL A 119 -7.70 -2.09 -11.59
CA VAL A 119 -9.04 -2.57 -11.98
C VAL A 119 -10.05 -1.45 -12.26
N ASN A 120 -9.62 -0.19 -12.35
CA ASN A 120 -10.54 0.97 -12.41
C ASN A 120 -11.27 1.12 -13.75
N ALA A 121 -10.93 0.36 -14.82
CA ALA A 121 -11.66 0.34 -16.06
C ALA A 121 -12.93 -0.55 -16.05
N TYR A 122 -13.25 -1.22 -14.94
CA TYR A 122 -14.55 -1.84 -14.77
C TYR A 122 -15.67 -0.78 -14.68
N PRO A 123 -16.90 -1.09 -15.15
CA PRO A 123 -18.05 -0.17 -15.01
C PRO A 123 -18.25 0.25 -13.55
N LYS A 124 -18.62 1.51 -13.32
CA LYS A 124 -18.73 2.09 -11.97
C LYS A 124 -19.72 1.37 -11.04
N ASN A 125 -20.71 0.69 -11.59
CA ASN A 125 -21.74 -0.06 -10.87
C ASN A 125 -21.36 -1.54 -10.61
N VAL A 126 -20.12 -1.93 -10.85
CA VAL A 126 -19.62 -3.30 -10.59
C VAL A 126 -18.71 -3.28 -9.40
N GLN A 127 -19.02 -4.07 -8.38
CA GLN A 127 -18.06 -4.35 -7.30
C GLN A 127 -17.03 -5.36 -7.80
N VAL A 128 -15.73 -5.05 -7.63
CA VAL A 128 -14.63 -5.83 -8.19
C VAL A 128 -13.94 -6.64 -7.11
N SER A 129 -13.83 -7.95 -7.33
CA SER A 129 -13.05 -8.87 -6.49
C SER A 129 -11.58 -8.85 -6.87
N VAL A 130 -10.71 -9.34 -5.97
CA VAL A 130 -9.30 -9.57 -6.28
C VAL A 130 -9.11 -10.67 -7.33
N ASP A 131 -10.05 -11.60 -7.42
CA ASP A 131 -10.04 -12.72 -8.38
C ASP A 131 -10.55 -12.34 -9.77
N ASP A 132 -11.14 -11.15 -9.91
CA ASP A 132 -11.55 -10.65 -11.22
C ASP A 132 -10.33 -10.27 -12.06
N PRO A 133 -10.37 -10.48 -13.38
CA PRO A 133 -9.30 -10.09 -14.29
C PRO A 133 -8.91 -8.63 -14.14
N VAL A 134 -7.62 -8.32 -14.16
CA VAL A 134 -7.12 -6.94 -14.12
C VAL A 134 -7.66 -6.14 -15.33
N ARG A 135 -8.07 -4.89 -15.07
CA ARG A 135 -8.53 -3.92 -16.09
C ARG A 135 -8.04 -2.52 -15.72
N PRO A 136 -6.74 -2.24 -15.91
CA PRO A 136 -6.21 -0.90 -15.65
C PRO A 136 -6.79 0.12 -16.63
N GLY A 137 -7.10 1.32 -16.14
CA GLY A 137 -7.64 2.41 -16.96
C GLY A 137 -6.61 3.45 -17.37
N ASP A 138 -5.37 3.32 -16.87
CA ASP A 138 -4.25 4.23 -17.14
C ASP A 138 -2.91 3.48 -16.99
N LEU A 139 -1.80 4.13 -17.40
CA LEU A 139 -0.47 3.52 -17.37
C LEU A 139 0.05 3.33 -15.93
N TYR A 140 -0.38 4.15 -14.99
CA TYR A 140 -0.11 3.93 -13.57
C TYR A 140 -0.73 2.61 -13.09
N GLY A 141 -2.00 2.35 -13.41
CA GLY A 141 -2.65 1.07 -13.12
C GLY A 141 -1.93 -0.12 -13.76
N VAL A 142 -1.46 0.02 -15.02
CA VAL A 142 -0.62 -1.00 -15.67
C VAL A 142 0.66 -1.27 -14.88
N SER A 143 1.32 -0.23 -14.35
CA SER A 143 2.52 -0.41 -13.53
C SER A 143 2.23 -1.15 -12.22
N LYS A 144 1.02 -0.97 -11.64
CA LYS A 144 0.61 -1.68 -10.43
C LYS A 144 0.32 -3.16 -10.71
N VAL A 145 -0.31 -3.47 -11.84
CA VAL A 145 -0.46 -4.87 -12.31
C VAL A 145 0.89 -5.54 -12.55
N TYR A 146 1.85 -4.84 -13.13
CA TYR A 146 3.22 -5.34 -13.25
C TYR A 146 3.82 -5.67 -11.87
N GLN A 147 3.67 -4.78 -10.88
CA GLN A 147 4.19 -4.99 -9.54
C GLN A 147 3.53 -6.19 -8.84
N GLU A 148 2.20 -6.39 -9.01
CA GLU A 148 1.49 -7.58 -8.52
C GLU A 148 2.06 -8.87 -9.13
N SER A 149 2.28 -8.89 -10.44
CA SER A 149 2.84 -10.04 -11.16
C SER A 149 4.30 -10.31 -10.78
N LEU A 150 5.10 -9.26 -10.61
CA LEU A 150 6.48 -9.34 -10.16
C LEU A 150 6.58 -9.96 -8.77
N ALA A 151 5.77 -9.47 -7.83
CA ALA A 151 5.72 -9.98 -6.46
C ALA A 151 5.31 -11.45 -6.41
N SER A 152 4.33 -11.85 -7.22
CA SER A 152 3.91 -13.24 -7.37
C SER A 152 5.07 -14.13 -7.87
N TYR A 153 5.82 -13.68 -8.89
CA TYR A 153 7.00 -14.41 -9.37
C TYR A 153 8.02 -14.63 -8.25
N PHE A 154 8.42 -13.57 -7.56
CA PHE A 154 9.41 -13.68 -6.48
C PHE A 154 8.91 -14.53 -5.30
N ALA A 155 7.61 -14.53 -5.03
CA ALA A 155 7.04 -15.35 -3.98
C ALA A 155 7.09 -16.85 -4.31
N PHE A 156 6.61 -17.25 -5.49
CA PHE A 156 6.50 -18.66 -5.84
C PHE A 156 7.81 -19.27 -6.37
N ILE A 157 8.69 -18.49 -6.97
CA ILE A 157 9.93 -18.99 -7.58
C ILE A 157 11.14 -18.75 -6.68
N GLU A 158 11.22 -17.58 -6.03
CA GLU A 158 12.37 -17.20 -5.20
C GLU A 158 12.09 -17.33 -3.69
N GLY A 159 10.86 -17.64 -3.29
CA GLY A 159 10.45 -17.88 -1.90
C GLY A 159 10.27 -16.62 -1.06
N GLN A 160 10.24 -15.41 -1.67
CA GLN A 160 10.06 -14.16 -0.93
C GLN A 160 8.57 -13.90 -0.66
N GLU A 161 8.11 -14.11 0.57
CA GLU A 161 6.72 -13.82 0.94
C GLU A 161 6.34 -12.35 0.65
N SER A 162 5.13 -12.14 0.10
CA SER A 162 4.62 -10.81 -0.15
C SER A 162 3.09 -10.68 -0.08
N ILE A 163 2.64 -9.48 0.32
CA ILE A 163 1.23 -9.07 0.29
C ILE A 163 1.10 -7.78 -0.51
N GLY A 164 0.34 -7.83 -1.59
CA GLY A 164 -0.07 -6.65 -2.34
C GLY A 164 -1.40 -6.10 -1.79
N ILE A 165 -1.49 -4.79 -1.64
CA ILE A 165 -2.71 -4.11 -1.21
C ILE A 165 -3.17 -3.19 -2.34
N ARG A 166 -4.29 -3.49 -3.00
CA ARG A 166 -4.97 -2.56 -3.92
C ARG A 166 -5.62 -1.46 -3.09
N ILE A 167 -4.85 -0.42 -2.83
CA ILE A 167 -5.29 0.73 -2.03
C ILE A 167 -6.33 1.52 -2.82
N GLY A 168 -7.44 1.83 -2.17
CA GLY A 168 -8.46 2.73 -2.69
C GLY A 168 -8.06 4.20 -2.62
N ASN A 169 -9.04 5.08 -2.57
CA ASN A 169 -8.82 6.52 -2.45
C ASN A 169 -8.48 6.86 -0.99
N PHE A 170 -7.18 6.94 -0.70
CA PHE A 170 -6.69 7.32 0.62
C PHE A 170 -6.78 8.84 0.81
N ASN A 171 -7.42 9.27 1.90
CA ASN A 171 -7.47 10.68 2.31
C ASN A 171 -7.14 10.79 3.80
N GLU A 172 -6.16 11.64 4.14
CA GLU A 172 -5.74 11.90 5.52
C GLU A 172 -6.81 12.66 6.31
N ASN A 173 -7.59 13.50 5.65
CA ASN A 173 -8.60 14.34 6.27
C ASN A 173 -9.99 13.71 6.11
N LEU A 174 -10.47 13.06 7.15
CA LEU A 174 -11.81 12.47 7.23
C LEU A 174 -12.95 13.48 6.98
N HIS A 175 -12.69 14.78 7.13
CA HIS A 175 -13.66 15.85 7.01
C HIS A 175 -13.58 16.60 5.68
N ASP A 176 -12.58 16.32 4.83
CA ASP A 176 -12.54 16.91 3.51
C ASP A 176 -13.72 16.39 2.67
N PRO A 177 -14.47 17.29 2.00
CA PRO A 177 -15.58 16.83 1.19
C PRO A 177 -15.09 15.91 0.09
N ILE A 178 -15.62 14.68 0.07
CA ILE A 178 -15.39 13.73 -1.01
C ILE A 178 -16.26 14.20 -2.17
N VAL A 179 -15.61 14.58 -3.26
CA VAL A 179 -16.20 15.42 -4.33
C VAL A 179 -17.22 14.67 -5.18
N ASP A 180 -17.20 13.33 -5.18
CA ASP A 180 -18.14 12.52 -5.95
C ASP A 180 -18.48 11.19 -5.27
N GLU A 181 -19.55 10.53 -5.74
CA GLU A 181 -20.03 9.25 -5.21
C GLU A 181 -18.99 8.11 -5.38
N SER A 182 -18.14 8.17 -6.40
CA SER A 182 -17.09 7.18 -6.61
C SER A 182 -16.02 7.29 -5.53
N GLY A 183 -15.65 8.48 -5.12
CA GLY A 183 -14.73 8.71 -4.01
C GLY A 183 -15.21 8.10 -2.69
N LEU A 184 -16.54 8.16 -2.39
CA LEU A 184 -17.12 7.53 -1.21
C LEU A 184 -16.99 6.00 -1.23
N SER A 185 -17.23 5.38 -2.40
CA SER A 185 -17.17 3.94 -2.59
C SER A 185 -15.74 3.39 -2.58
N GLU A 186 -14.76 4.23 -2.84
CA GLU A 186 -13.34 3.90 -2.98
C GLU A 186 -12.51 4.31 -1.75
N TYR A 187 -13.12 4.93 -0.76
CA TYR A 187 -12.44 5.54 0.38
C TYR A 187 -11.71 4.55 1.27
N LEU A 188 -10.48 4.92 1.68
CA LEU A 188 -9.72 4.26 2.73
C LEU A 188 -9.26 5.30 3.76
N SER A 189 -9.69 5.16 5.00
CA SER A 189 -9.32 6.06 6.09
C SER A 189 -7.91 5.78 6.63
N PRO A 190 -7.27 6.77 7.28
CA PRO A 190 -6.01 6.56 7.98
C PRO A 190 -6.06 5.46 9.04
N ARG A 191 -7.14 5.37 9.80
CA ARG A 191 -7.34 4.34 10.82
C ARG A 191 -7.40 2.94 10.21
N ASP A 192 -8.19 2.77 9.18
CA ASP A 192 -8.40 1.49 8.54
C ASP A 192 -7.17 1.06 7.73
N LEU A 193 -6.43 2.01 7.11
CA LEU A 193 -5.13 1.75 6.51
C LEU A 193 -4.12 1.20 7.53
N CYS A 194 -3.99 1.83 8.70
CA CYS A 194 -3.10 1.36 9.75
C CYS A 194 -3.45 -0.06 10.21
N HIS A 195 -4.75 -0.32 10.42
CA HIS A 195 -5.22 -1.65 10.78
C HIS A 195 -4.95 -2.69 9.70
N LEU A 196 -5.18 -2.35 8.43
CA LEU A 196 -4.92 -3.23 7.29
C LEU A 196 -3.44 -3.64 7.20
N VAL A 197 -2.55 -2.67 7.33
CA VAL A 197 -1.09 -2.92 7.29
C VAL A 197 -0.64 -3.74 8.50
N GLU A 198 -1.16 -3.48 9.72
CA GLU A 198 -0.87 -4.33 10.88
C GLU A 198 -1.36 -5.77 10.70
N CYS A 199 -2.54 -5.97 10.12
CA CYS A 199 -3.04 -7.30 9.78
C CYS A 199 -2.09 -8.00 8.79
N ALA A 200 -1.61 -7.29 7.76
CA ALA A 200 -0.66 -7.82 6.79
C ALA A 200 0.72 -8.16 7.40
N ILE A 201 1.18 -7.41 8.41
CA ILE A 201 2.42 -7.73 9.14
C ILE A 201 2.25 -9.01 9.97
N ARG A 202 1.13 -9.14 10.70
CA ARG A 202 0.94 -10.16 11.75
C ARG A 202 0.41 -11.50 11.26
N VAL A 203 -0.18 -11.56 10.07
CA VAL A 203 -0.77 -12.80 9.56
C VAL A 203 0.29 -13.87 9.30
N THR A 204 -0.08 -15.15 9.48
CA THR A 204 0.67 -16.28 8.93
C THR A 204 0.04 -16.63 7.59
N LEU A 205 0.80 -16.53 6.51
CA LEU A 205 0.32 -16.87 5.18
C LEU A 205 0.29 -18.38 4.97
N THR A 206 -0.69 -18.86 4.21
CA THR A 206 -0.77 -20.25 3.73
C THR A 206 -0.10 -20.41 2.37
N GLU A 207 -0.06 -19.34 1.59
CA GLU A 207 0.63 -19.23 0.30
C GLU A 207 1.61 -18.06 0.35
N PRO A 208 2.73 -18.11 -0.36
CA PRO A 208 3.78 -17.10 -0.27
C PRO A 208 3.39 -15.73 -0.87
N PHE A 209 2.31 -15.68 -1.63
CA PHE A 209 1.76 -14.46 -2.22
C PHE A 209 0.29 -14.28 -1.87
N LEU A 210 -0.09 -13.09 -1.47
CA LEU A 210 -1.48 -12.70 -1.26
C LEU A 210 -1.73 -11.31 -1.85
N LEU A 211 -2.86 -11.16 -2.54
CA LEU A 211 -3.35 -9.86 -2.99
C LEU A 211 -4.66 -9.56 -2.28
N VAL A 212 -4.81 -8.36 -1.74
CA VAL A 212 -6.04 -7.94 -1.05
C VAL A 212 -6.50 -6.57 -1.51
N ASN A 213 -7.79 -6.32 -1.44
CA ASN A 213 -8.39 -5.00 -1.64
C ASN A 213 -8.39 -4.23 -0.32
N GLY A 214 -7.95 -2.96 -0.35
CA GLY A 214 -7.84 -2.08 0.80
C GLY A 214 -8.80 -0.90 0.73
N LEU A 215 -9.99 -1.05 1.30
CA LEU A 215 -10.99 0.01 1.49
C LEU A 215 -11.45 0.05 2.94
N SER A 216 -12.03 1.17 3.35
CA SER A 216 -12.82 1.26 4.58
C SER A 216 -14.12 0.48 4.45
N ASN A 217 -14.88 0.35 5.55
CA ASN A 217 -16.18 -0.34 5.61
C ASN A 217 -17.30 0.51 4.98
N ASN A 218 -17.03 1.01 3.78
CA ASN A 218 -17.97 1.86 3.05
C ASN A 218 -19.24 1.08 2.73
N ARG A 219 -20.40 1.73 2.87
CA ARG A 219 -21.72 1.10 2.66
C ARG A 219 -21.88 0.47 1.27
N PHE A 220 -21.28 1.06 0.25
CA PHE A 220 -21.29 0.57 -1.13
C PHE A 220 -19.84 0.51 -1.65
N PRO A 221 -19.04 -0.46 -1.19
CA PRO A 221 -17.62 -0.53 -1.52
C PRO A 221 -17.42 -0.89 -3.00
N ARG A 222 -16.56 -0.16 -3.67
CA ARG A 222 -16.17 -0.38 -5.07
C ARG A 222 -15.41 -1.69 -5.27
N LEU A 223 -14.60 -2.07 -4.30
CA LEU A 223 -13.88 -3.33 -4.28
C LEU A 223 -14.44 -4.25 -3.18
N ASP A 224 -14.50 -5.54 -3.47
CA ASP A 224 -14.83 -6.53 -2.44
C ASP A 224 -13.66 -6.68 -1.47
N ILE A 225 -13.89 -6.44 -0.18
CA ILE A 225 -12.91 -6.55 0.92
C ILE A 225 -13.08 -7.83 1.73
N SER A 226 -13.98 -8.72 1.35
CA SER A 226 -14.28 -9.94 2.12
C SER A 226 -13.07 -10.87 2.22
N GLN A 227 -12.24 -10.94 1.18
CA GLN A 227 -11.00 -11.72 1.19
C GLN A 227 -9.99 -11.15 2.20
N ALA A 228 -9.84 -9.83 2.31
CA ALA A 228 -8.98 -9.23 3.33
C ALA A 228 -9.48 -9.58 4.75
N GLY A 229 -10.81 -9.61 4.95
CA GLY A 229 -11.43 -10.07 6.20
C GLY A 229 -11.09 -11.52 6.55
N THR A 230 -11.16 -12.42 5.59
CA THR A 230 -10.93 -13.86 5.80
C THR A 230 -9.46 -14.22 5.84
N ALA A 231 -8.64 -13.69 4.93
CA ALA A 231 -7.24 -14.07 4.77
C ALA A 231 -6.32 -13.42 5.83
N ILE A 232 -6.54 -12.15 6.16
CA ILE A 232 -5.68 -11.41 7.09
C ILE A 232 -6.41 -10.83 8.31
N ARG A 233 -7.69 -11.16 8.49
CA ARG A 233 -8.56 -10.69 9.60
C ARG A 233 -8.75 -9.17 9.62
N TYR A 234 -8.73 -8.54 8.45
CA TYR A 234 -8.99 -7.12 8.32
C TYR A 234 -10.46 -6.79 8.66
N GLN A 235 -10.67 -5.87 9.58
CA GLN A 235 -11.99 -5.43 10.04
C GLN A 235 -12.07 -3.90 10.03
N PRO A 236 -12.27 -3.28 8.85
CA PRO A 236 -12.40 -1.81 8.76
C PRO A 236 -13.63 -1.31 9.50
N ARG A 237 -13.60 -0.04 9.91
CA ARG A 237 -14.65 0.55 10.76
C ARG A 237 -15.25 1.81 10.17
N ASP A 238 -14.49 2.57 9.36
CA ASP A 238 -14.96 3.84 8.83
C ASP A 238 -15.85 3.63 7.61
N ASP A 239 -16.94 4.41 7.52
CA ASP A 239 -17.84 4.45 6.38
C ASP A 239 -17.89 5.90 5.85
N ALA A 240 -17.36 6.13 4.65
CA ALA A 240 -17.33 7.44 4.05
C ALA A 240 -18.73 8.05 3.87
N PHE A 241 -19.75 7.23 3.58
CA PHE A 241 -21.12 7.69 3.45
C PHE A 241 -21.66 8.24 4.78
N ALA A 242 -21.37 7.55 5.90
CA ALA A 242 -21.76 8.02 7.22
C ALA A 242 -20.97 9.27 7.64
N LEU A 243 -19.65 9.31 7.37
CA LEU A 243 -18.79 10.45 7.68
C LEU A 243 -19.19 11.71 6.94
N GLN A 244 -19.72 11.60 5.74
CA GLN A 244 -20.23 12.72 4.93
C GLN A 244 -21.73 13.03 5.17
N GLY A 245 -22.35 12.39 6.15
CA GLY A 245 -23.71 12.70 6.58
C GLY A 245 -24.83 12.13 5.68
N PHE A 246 -24.52 11.22 4.76
CA PHE A 246 -25.53 10.64 3.85
C PHE A 246 -26.53 9.71 4.54
N PHE A 247 -26.24 9.20 5.74
CA PHE A 247 -27.09 8.25 6.46
C PHE A 247 -27.03 8.50 7.97
N THR A 248 -27.42 9.68 8.41
CA THR A 248 -27.67 9.94 9.83
C THR A 248 -29.00 9.29 10.24
N ASP A 249 -29.16 8.91 11.51
CA ASP A 249 -30.40 8.30 12.01
C ASP A 249 -31.65 9.18 11.80
N GLU A 250 -31.45 10.48 11.56
CA GLU A 250 -32.52 11.43 11.22
C GLU A 250 -33.13 11.19 9.82
N ASN A 251 -32.44 10.47 8.91
CA ASN A 251 -32.93 10.16 7.56
C ASN A 251 -33.59 8.77 7.46
N ARG A 252 -33.93 8.13 8.59
CA ARG A 252 -34.58 6.80 8.64
C ARG A 252 -36.10 6.88 8.77
N ASN A 253 -36.74 8.02 8.49
CA ASN A 253 -38.20 8.16 8.47
C ASN A 253 -38.77 8.07 7.06
#